data_0e8fc98b793330d2530524da529c694f
#
_entry.id   0e8fc98b793330d2530524da529c694f
#
_cell.length_a   1.000
_cell.length_b   1.000
_cell.length_c   1.000
_cell.angle_alpha   90.00
_cell.angle_beta   90.00
_cell.angle_gamma   90.00
#
_symmetry.space_group_name_H-M   'P 1'
#
loop_
_entity.id
_entity.type
_entity.pdbx_description
1 polymer ?
#
loop_
_entity_poly.entity_id
_entity_poly.type
_entity_poly.pdbx_seq_one_letter_code
_entity_poly.pdbx_strand_id
1 'polypeptide(L)'
;MNNTERVTPTPAQEQAAFAWLSLLHDQPSSGDQATFSHWLQADPAHAEAYAQAQVVWELTETPARTLADEEAFALQGYLSAMNRSRRTRVLRWSGALAMAACMVLMIGVGAGWQPSRWVDDLGADYVSAPGEIRTVTLADQSHVTLDADSAIAVDFSRGERRVELRRGAGFFSVTHTGEPFVVDAEKGQARVLGTQFEVRLQPHGAQVTVLSGRVGVTADKHAEQQILIAGQQVAYGEGSAQKLHAVDSEAQLAWRQGWLNYYKATLAEVVQDLGRYYPGRIVLLNDELAARRVSGSFPSKDPLAVLSSLQGVLGFEQHKVLGHLIILR
;
A
#
# COMPACT_ATOMS: atom_id res chain seq x y z
N MET A 1 21.10 35.78 9.75
CA MET A 1 19.98 35.19 9.03
C MET A 1 20.57 34.51 7.81
N ASN A 2 20.94 33.23 7.95
CA ASN A 2 21.47 32.43 6.83
C ASN A 2 20.31 31.70 6.16
N ASN A 3 19.98 32.18 4.95
CA ASN A 3 19.06 31.52 4.06
C ASN A 3 19.84 30.38 3.39
N THR A 4 19.83 29.19 3.97
CA THR A 4 20.37 27.98 3.33
C THR A 4 19.33 27.56 2.30
N GLU A 5 19.51 27.95 1.03
CA GLU A 5 18.77 27.38 -0.10
C GLU A 5 18.95 25.86 -0.03
N ARG A 6 17.84 25.12 0.14
CA ARG A 6 17.85 23.65 0.09
C ARG A 6 18.20 23.26 -1.34
N VAL A 7 19.38 22.67 -1.51
CA VAL A 7 19.82 22.11 -2.79
C VAL A 7 19.00 20.83 -3.03
N THR A 8 18.14 20.84 -4.04
CA THR A 8 17.36 19.66 -4.44
C THR A 8 18.14 18.89 -5.50
N PRO A 9 18.52 17.63 -5.23
CA PRO A 9 19.20 16.80 -6.21
C PRO A 9 18.36 16.54 -7.46
N THR A 10 19.01 16.40 -8.61
CA THR A 10 18.37 15.95 -9.85
C THR A 10 18.23 14.42 -9.86
N PRO A 11 17.29 13.83 -10.63
CA PRO A 11 17.14 12.38 -10.75
C PRO A 11 18.43 11.66 -11.17
N ALA A 12 19.28 12.30 -11.98
CA ALA A 12 20.57 11.74 -12.39
C ALA A 12 21.58 11.70 -11.22
N GLN A 13 21.57 12.71 -10.35
CA GLN A 13 22.41 12.74 -9.14
C GLN A 13 21.94 11.72 -8.10
N GLU A 14 20.64 11.54 -7.95
CA GLU A 14 20.07 10.50 -7.08
C GLU A 14 20.45 9.10 -7.57
N GLN A 15 20.36 8.81 -8.87
CA GLN A 15 20.83 7.54 -9.44
C GLN A 15 22.31 7.28 -9.22
N ALA A 16 23.14 8.32 -9.40
CA ALA A 16 24.58 8.22 -9.15
C ALA A 16 24.89 7.95 -7.67
N ALA A 17 24.14 8.55 -6.75
CA ALA A 17 24.27 8.33 -5.32
C ALA A 17 23.98 6.87 -4.92
N PHE A 18 22.93 6.26 -5.47
CA PHE A 18 22.63 4.85 -5.26
C PHE A 18 23.68 3.91 -5.85
N ALA A 19 24.21 4.23 -7.02
CA ALA A 19 25.29 3.47 -7.63
C ALA A 19 26.55 3.49 -6.75
N TRP A 20 26.91 4.66 -6.20
CA TRP A 20 28.02 4.78 -5.25
C TRP A 20 27.78 4.02 -3.95
N LEU A 21 26.57 4.09 -3.41
CA LEU A 21 26.22 3.37 -2.19
C LEU A 21 26.37 1.85 -2.36
N SER A 22 25.88 1.32 -3.49
CA SER A 22 26.00 -0.08 -3.83
C SER A 22 27.49 -0.51 -4.01
N LEU A 23 28.28 0.31 -4.71
CA LEU A 23 29.69 0.05 -4.94
C LEU A 23 30.51 0.05 -3.64
N LEU A 24 30.21 0.97 -2.74
CA LEU A 24 30.92 1.12 -1.46
C LEU A 24 30.57 0.01 -0.46
N HIS A 25 29.42 -0.66 -0.63
CA HIS A 25 29.00 -1.79 0.22
C HIS A 25 29.64 -3.11 -0.20
N ASP A 26 30.09 -3.26 -1.45
CA ASP A 26 30.61 -4.50 -2.02
C ASP A 26 32.15 -4.45 -2.17
N GLN A 27 32.90 -4.33 -1.05
CA GLN A 27 34.36 -4.28 -0.94
C GLN A 27 35.03 -3.27 -1.90
N PRO A 28 34.89 -1.97 -1.66
CA PRO A 28 35.41 -0.94 -2.55
C PRO A 28 36.94 -0.94 -2.61
N SER A 29 37.49 -0.76 -3.79
CA SER A 29 38.93 -0.54 -3.97
C SER A 29 39.34 0.87 -3.48
N SER A 30 40.65 1.07 -3.22
CA SER A 30 41.17 2.40 -2.88
C SER A 30 40.92 3.44 -3.99
N GLY A 31 40.86 3.00 -5.25
CA GLY A 31 40.52 3.85 -6.40
C GLY A 31 39.06 4.31 -6.40
N ASP A 32 38.14 3.41 -5.99
CA ASP A 32 36.71 3.72 -5.90
C ASP A 32 36.43 4.74 -4.80
N GLN A 33 37.11 4.62 -3.65
CA GLN A 33 37.00 5.57 -2.55
C GLN A 33 37.51 6.98 -2.93
N ALA A 34 38.60 7.08 -3.70
CA ALA A 34 39.12 8.34 -4.18
C ALA A 34 38.15 8.98 -5.19
N THR A 35 37.60 8.18 -6.11
CA THR A 35 36.64 8.65 -7.11
C THR A 35 35.32 9.11 -6.48
N PHE A 36 34.81 8.36 -5.49
CA PHE A 36 33.66 8.74 -4.70
C PHE A 36 33.86 10.07 -3.96
N SER A 37 35.02 10.23 -3.30
CA SER A 37 35.34 11.48 -2.58
C SER A 37 35.38 12.69 -3.53
N HIS A 38 35.91 12.51 -4.72
CA HIS A 38 35.91 13.57 -5.75
C HIS A 38 34.49 13.87 -6.24
N TRP A 39 33.66 12.85 -6.48
CA TRP A 39 32.27 13.01 -6.88
C TRP A 39 31.46 13.76 -5.80
N LEU A 40 31.65 13.38 -4.52
CA LEU A 40 30.93 13.99 -3.40
C LEU A 40 31.26 15.48 -3.23
N GLN A 41 32.49 15.90 -3.55
CA GLN A 41 32.96 17.28 -3.44
C GLN A 41 32.62 18.14 -4.68
N ALA A 42 32.27 17.52 -5.79
CA ALA A 42 32.03 18.21 -7.05
C ALA A 42 30.75 19.07 -7.05
N ASP A 43 29.73 18.73 -6.27
CA ASP A 43 28.47 19.46 -6.17
C ASP A 43 27.83 19.23 -4.79
N PRO A 44 27.37 20.29 -4.08
CA PRO A 44 26.62 20.13 -2.83
C PRO A 44 25.38 19.24 -2.94
N ALA A 45 24.74 19.17 -4.13
CA ALA A 45 23.60 18.30 -4.40
C ALA A 45 23.96 16.81 -4.34
N HIS A 46 25.22 16.43 -4.59
CA HIS A 46 25.68 15.05 -4.48
C HIS A 46 25.69 14.56 -3.05
N ALA A 47 26.06 15.41 -2.09
CA ALA A 47 26.06 15.08 -0.66
C ALA A 47 24.63 14.86 -0.16
N GLU A 48 23.69 15.71 -0.58
CA GLU A 48 22.27 15.57 -0.24
C GLU A 48 21.68 14.29 -0.88
N ALA A 49 21.96 14.03 -2.16
CA ALA A 49 21.53 12.82 -2.86
C ALA A 49 22.07 11.55 -2.18
N TYR A 50 23.33 11.57 -1.73
CA TYR A 50 23.94 10.42 -1.07
C TYR A 50 23.35 10.18 0.33
N ALA A 51 23.09 11.25 1.09
CA ALA A 51 22.41 11.14 2.39
C ALA A 51 20.99 10.55 2.26
N GLN A 52 20.24 10.96 1.24
CA GLN A 52 18.92 10.40 0.93
C GLN A 52 19.02 8.92 0.53
N ALA A 53 20.01 8.55 -0.28
CA ALA A 53 20.24 7.15 -0.66
C ALA A 53 20.58 6.27 0.55
N GLN A 54 21.35 6.77 1.53
CA GLN A 54 21.67 6.05 2.76
C GLN A 54 20.42 5.76 3.62
N VAL A 55 19.53 6.73 3.77
CA VAL A 55 18.27 6.54 4.50
C VAL A 55 17.42 5.43 3.87
N VAL A 56 17.31 5.43 2.55
CA VAL A 56 16.56 4.38 1.82
C VAL A 56 17.21 3.01 1.98
N TRP A 57 18.55 2.95 1.98
CA TRP A 57 19.30 1.72 2.17
C TRP A 57 19.08 1.10 3.56
N GLU A 58 19.17 1.91 4.62
CA GLU A 58 18.92 1.46 6.00
C GLU A 58 17.50 0.92 6.18
N LEU A 59 16.52 1.55 5.53
CA LEU A 59 15.12 1.13 5.55
C LEU A 59 14.86 -0.20 4.85
N THR A 60 15.68 -0.54 3.85
CA THR A 60 15.52 -1.80 3.08
C THR A 60 16.35 -2.95 3.65
N GLU A 61 17.42 -2.65 4.39
CA GLU A 61 18.35 -3.68 4.90
C GLU A 61 17.72 -4.52 6.03
N THR A 62 16.94 -3.90 6.93
CA THR A 62 16.34 -4.60 8.08
C THR A 62 15.22 -5.59 7.66
N PRO A 63 14.27 -5.23 6.78
CA PRO A 63 13.27 -6.19 6.30
C PRO A 63 13.87 -7.27 5.37
N ALA A 64 14.91 -6.91 4.60
CA ALA A 64 15.54 -7.88 3.69
C ALA A 64 16.31 -8.97 4.45
N ARG A 65 16.92 -8.65 5.59
CA ARG A 65 17.61 -9.63 6.43
C ARG A 65 16.65 -10.60 7.11
N THR A 66 15.51 -10.15 7.61
CA THR A 66 14.50 -11.02 8.23
C THR A 66 13.84 -11.95 7.21
N LEU A 67 13.53 -11.46 6.01
CA LEU A 67 13.02 -12.31 4.91
C LEU A 67 14.09 -13.29 4.39
N ALA A 68 15.35 -12.87 4.29
CA ALA A 68 16.45 -13.73 3.84
C ALA A 68 16.72 -14.89 4.82
N ASP A 69 16.57 -14.65 6.12
CA ASP A 69 16.77 -15.71 7.14
C ASP A 69 15.59 -16.71 7.15
N GLU A 70 14.37 -16.28 6.91
CA GLU A 70 13.20 -17.18 6.78
C GLU A 70 13.23 -18.00 5.50
N GLU A 71 13.62 -17.41 4.37
CA GLU A 71 13.73 -18.13 3.08
C GLU A 71 15.01 -18.96 2.96
N ALA A 72 16.11 -18.62 3.64
CA ALA A 72 17.34 -19.38 3.60
C ALA A 72 17.14 -20.82 4.11
N PHE A 73 16.26 -21.04 5.08
CA PHE A 73 15.94 -22.37 5.58
C PHE A 73 15.12 -23.20 4.57
N ALA A 74 14.23 -22.57 3.82
CA ALA A 74 13.45 -23.22 2.76
C ALA A 74 14.32 -23.49 1.51
N LEU A 75 15.23 -22.56 1.15
CA LEU A 75 16.13 -22.72 0.01
C LEU A 75 17.24 -23.77 0.23
N GLN A 76 17.76 -23.94 1.45
CA GLN A 76 18.77 -24.97 1.73
C GLN A 76 18.26 -26.38 1.42
N GLY A 77 16.96 -26.65 1.65
CA GLY A 77 16.32 -27.90 1.26
C GLY A 77 16.30 -28.13 -0.26
N TYR A 78 16.05 -27.09 -1.05
CA TYR A 78 15.99 -27.14 -2.51
C TYR A 78 17.39 -27.16 -3.16
N LEU A 79 18.33 -26.38 -2.66
CA LEU A 79 19.71 -26.31 -3.19
C LEU A 79 20.52 -27.58 -2.94
N SER A 80 20.29 -28.29 -1.82
CA SER A 80 20.91 -29.57 -1.55
C SER A 80 20.45 -30.69 -2.49
N ALA A 81 19.21 -30.59 -3.02
CA ALA A 81 18.69 -31.53 -4.01
C ALA A 81 19.24 -31.26 -5.44
N MET A 82 19.53 -30.00 -5.79
CA MET A 82 20.04 -29.61 -7.10
C MET A 82 21.56 -29.70 -7.27
N ASN A 83 22.33 -29.75 -6.20
CA ASN A 83 23.79 -29.64 -6.26
C ASN A 83 24.54 -30.96 -6.60
N ARG A 84 23.84 -32.01 -7.08
CA ARG A 84 24.45 -33.26 -7.48
C ARG A 84 24.79 -33.40 -8.98
N SER A 85 24.47 -32.39 -9.80
CA SER A 85 24.86 -32.40 -11.22
C SER A 85 25.02 -30.99 -11.81
N ARG A 86 26.22 -30.58 -11.99
CA ARG A 86 26.81 -29.54 -12.86
C ARG A 86 27.66 -28.52 -12.10
N ARG A 87 28.92 -28.92 -11.89
CA ARG A 87 30.01 -28.01 -11.54
C ARG A 87 30.39 -27.10 -12.72
N THR A 88 30.59 -25.83 -12.38
CA THR A 88 31.59 -24.91 -12.92
C THR A 88 31.38 -24.32 -14.31
N ARG A 89 30.39 -23.41 -14.48
CA ARG A 89 30.49 -22.21 -15.36
C ARG A 89 29.34 -21.20 -15.21
N VAL A 90 28.25 -21.59 -14.59
CA VAL A 90 27.03 -20.78 -14.50
C VAL A 90 27.04 -19.77 -13.33
N LEU A 91 27.92 -19.98 -12.33
CA LEU A 91 27.89 -19.27 -11.06
C LEU A 91 28.34 -17.79 -11.12
N ARG A 92 29.05 -17.37 -12.18
CA ARG A 92 29.50 -15.97 -12.34
C ARG A 92 28.46 -15.07 -13.05
N TRP A 93 27.56 -15.69 -13.83
CA TRP A 93 26.49 -14.94 -14.55
C TRP A 93 25.19 -14.86 -13.75
N SER A 94 24.95 -15.82 -12.84
CA SER A 94 23.74 -15.81 -12.00
C SER A 94 23.76 -14.71 -10.92
N GLY A 95 24.94 -14.39 -10.38
CA GLY A 95 25.07 -13.28 -9.42
C GLY A 95 24.82 -11.90 -10.07
N ALA A 96 25.35 -11.69 -11.28
CA ALA A 96 25.14 -10.43 -12.01
C ALA A 96 23.68 -10.27 -12.46
N LEU A 97 23.01 -11.36 -12.87
CA LEU A 97 21.59 -11.35 -13.23
C LEU A 97 20.68 -11.16 -12.00
N ALA A 98 21.01 -11.75 -10.86
CA ALA A 98 20.29 -11.54 -9.60
C ALA A 98 20.44 -10.09 -9.11
N MET A 99 21.65 -9.51 -9.17
CA MET A 99 21.89 -8.11 -8.83
C MET A 99 21.18 -7.16 -9.79
N ALA A 100 21.18 -7.45 -11.08
CA ALA A 100 20.43 -6.64 -12.07
C ALA A 100 18.93 -6.74 -11.82
N ALA A 101 18.38 -7.91 -11.49
CA ALA A 101 16.97 -8.10 -11.14
C ALA A 101 16.59 -7.35 -9.85
N CYS A 102 17.45 -7.40 -8.82
CA CYS A 102 17.25 -6.64 -7.59
C CYS A 102 17.32 -5.11 -7.85
N MET A 103 18.22 -4.68 -8.72
CA MET A 103 18.34 -3.26 -9.09
C MET A 103 17.12 -2.79 -9.87
N VAL A 104 16.63 -3.58 -10.83
CA VAL A 104 15.38 -3.27 -11.57
C VAL A 104 14.17 -3.28 -10.62
N LEU A 105 14.11 -4.20 -9.67
CA LEU A 105 13.08 -4.24 -8.62
C LEU A 105 13.16 -2.99 -7.72
N MET A 106 14.33 -2.59 -7.28
CA MET A 106 14.53 -1.41 -6.44
C MET A 106 14.18 -0.11 -7.18
N ILE A 107 14.64 0.03 -8.43
CA ILE A 107 14.28 1.17 -9.29
C ILE A 107 12.77 1.17 -9.55
N GLY A 108 12.17 0.01 -9.81
CA GLY A 108 10.73 -0.14 -10.01
C GLY A 108 9.93 0.27 -8.76
N VAL A 109 10.32 -0.21 -7.59
CA VAL A 109 9.67 0.14 -6.30
C VAL A 109 9.87 1.62 -5.98
N GLY A 110 11.05 2.18 -6.23
CA GLY A 110 11.33 3.62 -6.11
C GLY A 110 10.54 4.46 -7.11
N ALA A 111 10.24 3.93 -8.30
CA ALA A 111 9.39 4.55 -9.32
C ALA A 111 7.87 4.33 -9.06
N GLY A 112 7.50 3.83 -7.87
CA GLY A 112 6.10 3.58 -7.52
C GLY A 112 5.55 2.24 -8.00
N TRP A 113 6.39 1.37 -8.56
CA TRP A 113 5.98 0.03 -8.96
C TRP A 113 5.72 -0.85 -7.73
N GLN A 114 4.52 -1.36 -7.61
CA GLN A 114 4.09 -2.24 -6.53
C GLN A 114 3.75 -3.62 -7.10
N PRO A 115 4.68 -4.60 -7.00
CA PRO A 115 4.47 -5.95 -7.56
C PRO A 115 3.24 -6.65 -6.99
N SER A 116 2.88 -6.38 -5.73
CA SER A 116 1.67 -6.92 -5.10
C SER A 116 0.39 -6.53 -5.85
N ARG A 117 0.32 -5.33 -6.41
CA ARG A 117 -0.83 -4.91 -7.23
C ARG A 117 -1.05 -5.81 -8.44
N TRP A 118 0.02 -6.25 -9.08
CA TRP A 118 -0.07 -7.15 -10.24
C TRP A 118 -0.69 -8.49 -9.88
N VAL A 119 -0.39 -9.00 -8.69
CA VAL A 119 -0.97 -10.26 -8.20
C VAL A 119 -2.46 -10.08 -7.93
N ASP A 120 -2.85 -8.98 -7.29
CA ASP A 120 -4.24 -8.66 -7.00
C ASP A 120 -5.05 -8.36 -8.27
N ASP A 121 -4.41 -7.72 -9.27
CA ASP A 121 -5.02 -7.41 -10.57
C ASP A 121 -5.14 -8.65 -11.46
N LEU A 122 -4.31 -9.69 -11.24
CA LEU A 122 -4.39 -10.95 -11.96
C LEU A 122 -5.69 -11.68 -11.60
N GLY A 123 -6.67 -11.66 -12.53
CA GLY A 123 -7.99 -12.24 -12.33
C GLY A 123 -9.00 -11.29 -11.66
N ALA A 124 -8.69 -10.00 -11.53
CA ALA A 124 -9.69 -8.98 -11.24
C ALA A 124 -10.42 -8.58 -12.53
N ASP A 125 -11.75 -8.45 -12.44
CA ASP A 125 -12.58 -8.00 -13.57
C ASP A 125 -12.64 -6.48 -13.66
N TYR A 126 -12.53 -5.80 -12.50
CA TYR A 126 -12.56 -4.33 -12.43
C TYR A 126 -11.48 -3.83 -11.47
N VAL A 127 -10.73 -2.84 -11.93
CA VAL A 127 -9.63 -2.21 -11.21
C VAL A 127 -9.78 -0.69 -11.28
N SER A 128 -9.45 0.01 -10.21
CA SER A 128 -9.24 1.47 -10.17
C SER A 128 -7.76 1.78 -9.92
N ALA A 129 -7.26 2.80 -10.61
CA ALA A 129 -5.89 3.29 -10.42
C ALA A 129 -5.74 4.09 -9.10
N PRO A 130 -4.50 4.33 -8.62
CA PRO A 130 -4.28 5.27 -7.53
C PRO A 130 -4.89 6.65 -7.82
N GLY A 131 -5.66 7.17 -6.87
CA GLY A 131 -6.36 8.45 -7.01
C GLY A 131 -7.62 8.42 -7.89
N GLU A 132 -7.94 7.27 -8.51
CA GLU A 132 -9.14 7.12 -9.32
C GLU A 132 -10.29 6.52 -8.51
N ILE A 133 -11.43 7.19 -8.49
CA ILE A 133 -12.70 6.63 -8.03
C ILE A 133 -13.49 6.21 -9.27
N ARG A 134 -13.85 4.92 -9.36
CA ARG A 134 -14.47 4.34 -10.55
C ARG A 134 -15.78 3.65 -10.22
N THR A 135 -16.87 4.04 -10.90
CA THR A 135 -18.17 3.33 -10.77
C THR A 135 -18.36 2.38 -11.93
N VAL A 136 -18.73 1.14 -11.62
CA VAL A 136 -19.03 0.09 -12.58
C VAL A 136 -20.43 -0.46 -12.34
N THR A 137 -21.11 -0.89 -13.41
CA THR A 137 -22.41 -1.56 -13.35
C THR A 137 -22.18 -3.05 -13.61
N LEU A 138 -22.63 -3.89 -12.69
CA LEU A 138 -22.55 -5.34 -12.80
C LEU A 138 -23.68 -5.91 -13.67
N ALA A 139 -23.60 -7.19 -14.01
CA ALA A 139 -24.58 -7.87 -14.87
C ALA A 139 -26.01 -7.90 -14.27
N ASP A 140 -26.12 -7.88 -12.93
CA ASP A 140 -27.40 -7.83 -12.20
C ASP A 140 -27.93 -6.41 -11.99
N GLN A 141 -27.37 -5.40 -12.65
CA GLN A 141 -27.66 -3.98 -12.52
C GLN A 141 -27.30 -3.36 -11.15
N SER A 142 -26.53 -4.08 -10.33
CA SER A 142 -25.91 -3.49 -9.14
C SER A 142 -24.80 -2.54 -9.55
N HIS A 143 -24.62 -1.46 -8.78
CA HIS A 143 -23.54 -0.51 -9.00
C HIS A 143 -22.47 -0.67 -7.92
N VAL A 144 -21.21 -0.73 -8.36
CA VAL A 144 -20.06 -0.74 -7.46
C VAL A 144 -19.21 0.49 -7.73
N THR A 145 -19.03 1.33 -6.72
CA THR A 145 -18.06 2.42 -6.76
C THR A 145 -16.78 1.95 -6.07
N LEU A 146 -15.74 1.75 -6.84
CA LEU A 146 -14.40 1.41 -6.36
C LEU A 146 -13.71 2.67 -5.85
N ASP A 147 -13.15 2.61 -4.66
CA ASP A 147 -12.24 3.63 -4.13
C ASP A 147 -10.92 3.63 -4.91
N ALA A 148 -10.06 4.60 -4.68
CA ALA A 148 -8.72 4.64 -5.25
C ALA A 148 -7.93 3.36 -4.92
N ASP A 149 -7.17 2.86 -5.91
CA ASP A 149 -6.32 1.68 -5.77
C ASP A 149 -7.09 0.44 -5.30
N SER A 150 -8.19 0.10 -5.98
CA SER A 150 -9.06 -1.03 -5.61
C SER A 150 -9.22 -2.01 -6.76
N ALA A 151 -9.45 -3.28 -6.42
CA ALA A 151 -9.65 -4.36 -7.38
C ALA A 151 -10.72 -5.34 -6.89
N ILE A 152 -11.64 -5.73 -7.80
CA ILE A 152 -12.66 -6.74 -7.54
C ILE A 152 -12.70 -7.79 -8.64
N ALA A 153 -13.01 -9.03 -8.26
CA ALA A 153 -13.40 -10.10 -9.18
C ALA A 153 -14.89 -10.42 -8.99
N VAL A 154 -15.58 -10.78 -10.08
CA VAL A 154 -17.04 -11.03 -10.09
C VAL A 154 -17.32 -12.45 -10.57
N ASP A 155 -18.03 -13.23 -9.79
CA ASP A 155 -18.47 -14.58 -10.17
C ASP A 155 -19.98 -14.74 -9.92
N PHE A 156 -20.76 -14.67 -11.00
CA PHE A 156 -22.21 -14.90 -10.95
C PHE A 156 -22.59 -16.27 -11.54
N SER A 157 -21.62 -17.17 -11.74
CA SER A 157 -21.81 -18.44 -12.43
C SER A 157 -22.42 -19.56 -11.56
N ARG A 158 -22.36 -19.44 -10.23
CA ARG A 158 -22.69 -20.52 -9.28
C ARG A 158 -24.05 -20.37 -8.60
N GLY A 159 -24.96 -19.58 -9.15
CA GLY A 159 -26.29 -19.35 -8.56
C GLY A 159 -26.28 -18.37 -7.37
N GLU A 160 -25.16 -17.76 -7.09
CA GLU A 160 -25.00 -16.63 -6.16
C GLU A 160 -24.35 -15.46 -6.91
N ARG A 161 -24.72 -14.25 -6.56
CA ARG A 161 -24.10 -13.02 -7.03
C ARG A 161 -22.89 -12.73 -6.15
N ARG A 162 -21.72 -13.24 -6.53
CA ARG A 162 -20.51 -13.18 -5.69
C ARG A 162 -19.49 -12.19 -6.26
N VAL A 163 -18.94 -11.37 -5.39
CA VAL A 163 -17.85 -10.44 -5.69
C VAL A 163 -16.74 -10.65 -4.65
N GLU A 164 -15.52 -10.76 -5.10
CA GLU A 164 -14.32 -10.82 -4.23
C GLU A 164 -13.63 -9.45 -4.27
N LEU A 165 -13.50 -8.82 -3.10
CA LEU A 165 -12.68 -7.61 -2.94
C LEU A 165 -11.23 -8.02 -2.70
N ARG A 166 -10.36 -7.81 -3.71
CA ARG A 166 -8.95 -8.23 -3.68
C ARG A 166 -8.04 -7.15 -3.13
N ARG A 167 -8.39 -5.88 -3.37
CA ARG A 167 -7.62 -4.72 -2.89
C ARG A 167 -8.53 -3.53 -2.69
N GLY A 168 -8.18 -2.68 -1.70
CA GLY A 168 -8.79 -1.39 -1.49
C GLY A 168 -10.16 -1.42 -0.84
N ALA A 169 -11.12 -0.71 -1.43
CA ALA A 169 -12.48 -0.60 -0.92
C ALA A 169 -13.50 -0.48 -2.06
N GLY A 170 -14.70 -0.97 -1.81
CA GLY A 170 -15.83 -0.84 -2.72
C GLY A 170 -17.10 -0.45 -1.98
N PHE A 171 -17.83 0.52 -2.53
CA PHE A 171 -19.19 0.82 -2.13
C PHE A 171 -20.17 0.14 -3.08
N PHE A 172 -21.00 -0.70 -2.53
CA PHE A 172 -21.96 -1.53 -3.25
C PHE A 172 -23.37 -0.96 -3.09
N SER A 173 -24.00 -0.62 -4.22
CA SER A 173 -25.44 -0.31 -4.30
C SER A 173 -26.12 -1.49 -4.98
N VAL A 174 -26.56 -2.47 -4.18
CA VAL A 174 -27.04 -3.76 -4.67
C VAL A 174 -28.51 -3.69 -5.05
N THR A 175 -28.82 -4.10 -6.28
CA THR A 175 -30.19 -4.25 -6.77
C THR A 175 -30.89 -5.41 -6.10
N HIS A 176 -32.11 -5.18 -5.60
CA HIS A 176 -32.91 -6.22 -4.97
C HIS A 176 -33.54 -7.15 -6.03
N THR A 177 -32.99 -8.35 -6.17
CA THR A 177 -33.48 -9.38 -7.11
C THR A 177 -34.15 -10.58 -6.40
N GLY A 178 -34.08 -10.63 -5.07
CA GLY A 178 -34.48 -11.80 -4.27
C GLY A 178 -33.35 -12.82 -4.07
N GLU A 179 -32.30 -12.81 -4.91
CA GLU A 179 -31.14 -13.66 -4.77
C GLU A 179 -30.07 -12.99 -3.88
N PRO A 180 -29.32 -13.75 -3.06
CA PRO A 180 -28.25 -13.21 -2.26
C PRO A 180 -27.12 -12.62 -3.10
N PHE A 181 -26.61 -11.48 -2.66
CA PHE A 181 -25.36 -10.88 -3.13
C PHE A 181 -24.32 -11.01 -2.03
N VAL A 182 -23.14 -11.52 -2.35
CA VAL A 182 -22.08 -11.82 -1.39
C VAL A 182 -20.81 -11.09 -1.81
N VAL A 183 -20.23 -10.33 -0.87
CA VAL A 183 -18.90 -9.75 -1.03
C VAL A 183 -17.95 -10.51 -0.13
N ASP A 184 -16.99 -11.23 -0.73
CA ASP A 184 -15.90 -11.85 -0.02
C ASP A 184 -14.77 -10.83 0.17
N ALA A 185 -14.24 -10.74 1.39
CA ALA A 185 -13.10 -9.89 1.72
C ALA A 185 -12.25 -10.60 2.78
N GLU A 186 -10.99 -10.85 2.49
CA GLU A 186 -10.11 -11.69 3.29
C GLU A 186 -10.74 -13.07 3.53
N LYS A 187 -10.88 -13.49 4.79
CA LYS A 187 -11.50 -14.77 5.18
C LYS A 187 -13.00 -14.66 5.43
N GLY A 188 -13.53 -13.44 5.49
CA GLY A 188 -14.93 -13.16 5.80
C GLY A 188 -15.76 -12.80 4.59
N GLN A 189 -17.04 -12.62 4.82
CA GLN A 189 -18.02 -12.25 3.80
C GLN A 189 -19.08 -11.31 4.34
N ALA A 190 -19.60 -10.45 3.46
CA ALA A 190 -20.78 -9.63 3.67
C ALA A 190 -21.89 -10.10 2.72
N ARG A 191 -23.06 -10.49 3.27
CA ARG A 191 -24.21 -11.05 2.54
C ARG A 191 -25.41 -10.12 2.63
N VAL A 192 -26.00 -9.81 1.48
CA VAL A 192 -27.15 -8.89 1.37
C VAL A 192 -28.18 -9.36 0.35
N LEU A 193 -29.35 -8.71 0.32
CA LEU A 193 -30.38 -8.89 -0.73
C LEU A 193 -30.55 -7.64 -1.59
N GLY A 194 -30.45 -6.45 -0.97
CA GLY A 194 -30.59 -5.16 -1.63
C GLY A 194 -30.26 -4.05 -0.62
N THR A 195 -29.03 -3.59 -0.64
CA THR A 195 -28.42 -2.81 0.46
C THR A 195 -27.39 -1.87 -0.13
N GLN A 196 -27.16 -0.74 0.50
CA GLN A 196 -26.06 0.15 0.22
C GLN A 196 -25.05 0.07 1.36
N PHE A 197 -23.83 -0.36 1.06
CA PHE A 197 -22.79 -0.60 2.05
C PHE A 197 -21.41 -0.53 1.43
N GLU A 198 -20.40 -0.31 2.26
CA GLU A 198 -18.99 -0.40 1.90
C GLU A 198 -18.38 -1.66 2.49
N VAL A 199 -17.44 -2.24 1.74
CA VAL A 199 -16.45 -3.18 2.25
C VAL A 199 -15.08 -2.60 1.96
N ARG A 200 -14.22 -2.54 2.99
CA ARG A 200 -12.87 -1.98 2.93
C ARG A 200 -11.88 -2.96 3.51
N LEU A 201 -10.85 -3.32 2.73
CA LEU A 201 -9.74 -4.10 3.24
C LEU A 201 -8.85 -3.26 4.15
N GLN A 202 -8.41 -3.89 5.24
CA GLN A 202 -7.48 -3.36 6.22
C GLN A 202 -6.25 -4.27 6.31
N PRO A 203 -5.12 -3.85 6.90
CA PRO A 203 -3.91 -4.67 6.97
C PRO A 203 -4.10 -6.06 7.56
N HIS A 204 -5.07 -6.25 8.46
CA HIS A 204 -5.34 -7.51 9.16
C HIS A 204 -6.82 -7.91 9.13
N GLY A 205 -7.49 -7.68 8.00
CA GLY A 205 -8.89 -8.03 7.87
C GLY A 205 -9.70 -7.11 6.97
N ALA A 206 -10.96 -6.92 7.26
CA ALA A 206 -11.83 -6.02 6.53
C ALA A 206 -12.82 -5.30 7.45
N GLN A 207 -13.38 -4.22 6.93
CA GLN A 207 -14.37 -3.39 7.61
C GLN A 207 -15.61 -3.27 6.73
N VAL A 208 -16.78 -3.38 7.32
CA VAL A 208 -18.07 -3.21 6.66
C VAL A 208 -18.83 -2.06 7.30
N THR A 209 -19.27 -1.10 6.47
CA THR A 209 -20.06 0.06 6.88
C THR A 209 -21.37 0.05 6.12
N VAL A 210 -22.50 0.14 6.83
CA VAL A 210 -23.85 0.09 6.23
C VAL A 210 -24.42 1.49 6.10
N LEU A 211 -24.75 1.90 4.86
CA LEU A 211 -25.45 3.15 4.59
C LEU A 211 -26.96 2.97 4.67
N SER A 212 -27.51 1.94 4.02
CA SER A 212 -28.93 1.64 4.04
C SER A 212 -29.19 0.14 3.91
N GLY A 213 -30.28 -0.35 4.52
CA GLY A 213 -30.67 -1.75 4.52
C GLY A 213 -30.01 -2.57 5.64
N ARG A 214 -29.73 -3.85 5.37
CA ARG A 214 -29.15 -4.79 6.33
C ARG A 214 -28.07 -5.64 5.66
N VAL A 215 -26.96 -5.89 6.38
CA VAL A 215 -25.83 -6.70 5.95
C VAL A 215 -25.56 -7.79 6.98
N GLY A 216 -25.53 -9.03 6.56
CA GLY A 216 -25.03 -10.13 7.37
C GLY A 216 -23.53 -10.29 7.17
N VAL A 217 -22.72 -10.05 8.19
CA VAL A 217 -21.27 -10.18 8.16
C VAL A 217 -20.83 -11.41 8.91
N THR A 218 -19.97 -12.21 8.28
CA THR A 218 -19.34 -13.40 8.86
C THR A 218 -17.83 -13.23 8.73
N ALA A 219 -17.10 -13.26 9.84
CA ALA A 219 -15.65 -13.02 9.85
C ALA A 219 -14.83 -14.21 9.33
N ASP A 220 -15.38 -15.42 9.40
CA ASP A 220 -14.81 -16.68 8.90
C ASP A 220 -15.98 -17.64 8.62
N LYS A 221 -15.74 -18.70 7.83
CA LYS A 221 -16.75 -19.72 7.46
C LYS A 221 -17.43 -20.38 8.67
N HIS A 222 -16.77 -20.38 9.82
CA HIS A 222 -17.26 -21.00 11.07
C HIS A 222 -17.69 -19.96 12.12
N ALA A 223 -17.54 -18.67 11.85
CA ALA A 223 -17.91 -17.61 12.78
C ALA A 223 -19.42 -17.34 12.74
N GLU A 224 -19.96 -16.87 13.88
CA GLU A 224 -21.35 -16.44 13.97
C GLU A 224 -21.57 -15.19 13.09
N GLN A 225 -22.71 -15.18 12.38
CA GLN A 225 -23.10 -14.05 11.54
C GLN A 225 -23.61 -12.90 12.41
N GLN A 226 -23.03 -11.73 12.21
CA GLN A 226 -23.50 -10.47 12.79
C GLN A 226 -24.37 -9.71 11.77
N ILE A 227 -25.53 -9.22 12.19
CA ILE A 227 -26.42 -8.43 11.35
C ILE A 227 -26.20 -6.95 11.64
N LEU A 228 -25.76 -6.21 10.64
CA LEU A 228 -25.62 -4.77 10.67
C LEU A 228 -26.85 -4.10 10.03
N ILE A 229 -27.23 -2.96 10.59
CA ILE A 229 -28.24 -2.05 10.02
C ILE A 229 -27.61 -0.72 9.61
N ALA A 230 -28.37 0.14 8.95
CA ALA A 230 -27.92 1.47 8.57
C ALA A 230 -27.32 2.25 9.76
N GLY A 231 -26.20 2.93 9.55
CA GLY A 231 -25.48 3.67 10.58
C GLY A 231 -24.58 2.79 11.46
N GLN A 232 -24.36 1.50 11.10
CA GLN A 232 -23.49 0.61 11.85
C GLN A 232 -22.26 0.20 11.02
N GLN A 233 -21.20 -0.08 11.76
CA GLN A 233 -19.92 -0.56 11.23
C GLN A 233 -19.40 -1.70 12.08
N VAL A 234 -18.70 -2.63 11.41
CA VAL A 234 -17.93 -3.72 12.06
C VAL A 234 -16.62 -3.90 11.33
N ALA A 235 -15.53 -4.08 12.06
CA ALA A 235 -14.29 -4.61 11.54
C ALA A 235 -14.13 -6.07 11.95
N TYR A 236 -13.51 -6.88 11.09
CA TYR A 236 -13.18 -8.27 11.38
C TYR A 236 -11.79 -8.61 10.84
N GLY A 237 -11.15 -9.56 11.50
CA GLY A 237 -9.84 -10.08 11.11
C GLY A 237 -9.47 -11.28 11.99
N GLU A 238 -8.52 -12.09 11.54
CA GLU A 238 -8.04 -13.28 12.25
C GLU A 238 -9.17 -14.25 12.67
N GLY A 239 -10.23 -14.33 11.85
CA GLY A 239 -11.39 -15.20 12.09
C GLY A 239 -12.40 -14.70 13.12
N SER A 240 -12.26 -13.48 13.63
CA SER A 240 -13.18 -12.89 14.60
C SER A 240 -13.69 -11.53 14.15
N ALA A 241 -14.95 -11.20 14.50
CA ALA A 241 -15.52 -9.88 14.30
C ALA A 241 -15.45 -9.07 15.59
N GLN A 242 -15.10 -7.79 15.45
CA GLN A 242 -15.14 -6.84 16.56
C GLN A 242 -16.58 -6.52 16.97
N LYS A 243 -16.73 -5.79 18.05
CA LYS A 243 -18.03 -5.30 18.47
C LYS A 243 -18.59 -4.29 17.48
N LEU A 244 -19.85 -4.45 17.11
CA LEU A 244 -20.61 -3.47 16.32
C LEU A 244 -20.60 -2.10 17.01
N HIS A 245 -20.40 -1.06 16.25
CA HIS A 245 -20.51 0.32 16.74
C HIS A 245 -21.28 1.21 15.75
N ALA A 246 -21.92 2.22 16.28
CA ALA A 246 -22.61 3.22 15.49
C ALA A 246 -21.62 4.20 14.88
N VAL A 247 -21.85 4.57 13.62
CA VAL A 247 -21.04 5.54 12.89
C VAL A 247 -21.92 6.48 12.08
N ASP A 248 -21.38 7.66 11.75
CA ASP A 248 -21.94 8.48 10.69
C ASP A 248 -21.50 7.89 9.34
N SER A 249 -22.35 7.03 8.77
CA SER A 249 -22.03 6.33 7.52
C SER A 249 -21.84 7.29 6.35
N GLU A 250 -22.58 8.41 6.27
CA GLU A 250 -22.39 9.41 5.21
C GLU A 250 -21.02 10.07 5.32
N ALA A 251 -20.60 10.43 6.53
CA ALA A 251 -19.28 11.00 6.76
C ALA A 251 -18.15 10.01 6.43
N GLN A 252 -18.30 8.72 6.79
CA GLN A 252 -17.34 7.67 6.47
C GLN A 252 -17.24 7.40 4.96
N LEU A 253 -18.35 7.52 4.26
CA LEU A 253 -18.47 7.24 2.83
C LEU A 253 -18.27 8.48 1.93
N ALA A 254 -17.84 9.61 2.51
CA ALA A 254 -17.63 10.86 1.79
C ALA A 254 -16.51 10.78 0.71
N TRP A 255 -15.64 9.76 0.77
CA TRP A 255 -14.64 9.52 -0.24
C TRP A 255 -15.24 9.36 -1.65
N ARG A 256 -16.47 8.83 -1.77
CA ARG A 256 -17.23 8.75 -3.04
C ARG A 256 -17.44 10.12 -3.70
N GLN A 257 -17.40 11.18 -2.90
CA GLN A 257 -17.54 12.56 -3.32
C GLN A 257 -16.20 13.32 -3.33
N GLY A 258 -15.08 12.60 -3.11
CA GLY A 258 -13.75 13.15 -3.10
C GLY A 258 -13.31 13.77 -1.77
N TRP A 259 -13.93 13.38 -0.64
CA TRP A 259 -13.60 13.87 0.70
C TRP A 259 -13.20 12.72 1.63
N LEU A 260 -12.14 12.92 2.38
CA LEU A 260 -11.68 12.02 3.43
C LEU A 260 -11.97 12.65 4.79
N ASN A 261 -12.87 12.05 5.55
CA ASN A 261 -13.29 12.55 6.85
C ASN A 261 -12.71 11.71 7.98
N TYR A 262 -12.02 12.36 8.91
CA TYR A 262 -11.41 11.72 10.06
C TYR A 262 -11.92 12.31 11.37
N TYR A 263 -12.22 11.46 12.32
CA TYR A 263 -12.55 11.84 13.69
C TYR A 263 -11.68 11.08 14.66
N LYS A 264 -10.68 11.75 15.25
CA LYS A 264 -9.69 11.15 16.15
C LYS A 264 -9.00 9.93 15.54
N ALA A 265 -8.84 9.88 14.22
CA ALA A 265 -8.07 8.85 13.54
C ALA A 265 -6.58 9.02 13.85
N THR A 266 -5.82 7.94 13.84
CA THR A 266 -4.37 8.03 13.96
C THR A 266 -3.75 8.59 12.68
N LEU A 267 -2.61 9.26 12.78
CA LEU A 267 -1.90 9.71 11.58
C LEU A 267 -1.51 8.52 10.68
N ALA A 268 -1.24 7.36 11.26
CA ALA A 268 -0.99 6.13 10.50
C ALA A 268 -2.17 5.75 9.61
N GLU A 269 -3.42 5.78 10.14
CA GLU A 269 -4.64 5.53 9.37
C GLU A 269 -4.82 6.57 8.26
N VAL A 270 -4.60 7.86 8.57
CA VAL A 270 -4.69 8.94 7.58
C VAL A 270 -3.66 8.77 6.46
N VAL A 271 -2.41 8.44 6.80
CA VAL A 271 -1.33 8.23 5.83
C VAL A 271 -1.59 6.98 4.97
N GLN A 272 -2.12 5.93 5.55
CA GLN A 272 -2.51 4.72 4.83
C GLN A 272 -3.61 5.02 3.79
N ASP A 273 -4.64 5.77 4.17
CA ASP A 273 -5.70 6.17 3.24
C ASP A 273 -5.18 7.10 2.15
N LEU A 274 -4.40 8.14 2.50
CA LEU A 274 -3.79 9.04 1.53
C LEU A 274 -2.87 8.30 0.54
N GLY A 275 -2.24 7.22 0.97
CA GLY A 275 -1.41 6.36 0.13
C GLY A 275 -2.15 5.74 -1.06
N ARG A 276 -3.48 5.56 -0.97
CA ARG A 276 -4.30 5.08 -2.10
C ARG A 276 -4.49 6.15 -3.18
N TYR A 277 -4.45 7.40 -2.78
CA TYR A 277 -4.64 8.55 -3.69
C TYR A 277 -3.32 9.07 -4.26
N TYR A 278 -2.19 8.60 -3.73
CA TYR A 278 -0.87 8.99 -4.19
C TYR A 278 -0.28 7.92 -5.13
N PRO A 279 0.22 8.29 -6.33
CA PRO A 279 0.76 7.32 -7.27
C PRO A 279 2.10 6.71 -6.86
N GLY A 280 2.71 7.21 -5.77
CA GLY A 280 3.94 6.70 -5.17
C GLY A 280 3.69 5.95 -3.86
N ARG A 281 4.63 6.08 -2.94
CA ARG A 281 4.55 5.48 -1.61
C ARG A 281 4.75 6.53 -0.53
N ILE A 282 3.97 6.44 0.55
CA ILE A 282 4.14 7.26 1.75
C ILE A 282 4.53 6.33 2.89
N VAL A 283 5.63 6.61 3.56
CA VAL A 283 6.15 5.80 4.68
C VAL A 283 6.25 6.67 5.92
N LEU A 284 5.72 6.20 7.02
CA LEU A 284 5.78 6.83 8.32
C LEU A 284 6.76 6.03 9.20
N LEU A 285 7.84 6.65 9.66
CA LEU A 285 8.93 5.99 10.37
C LEU A 285 8.88 6.16 11.89
N ASN A 286 8.08 7.10 12.38
CA ASN A 286 8.04 7.45 13.79
C ASN A 286 6.73 6.96 14.42
N ASP A 287 6.81 6.00 15.34
CA ASP A 287 5.64 5.41 16.02
C ASP A 287 4.88 6.41 16.89
N GLU A 288 5.56 7.38 17.52
CA GLU A 288 4.90 8.43 18.29
C GLU A 288 4.10 9.37 17.39
N LEU A 289 4.66 9.69 16.21
CA LEU A 289 3.98 10.46 15.18
C LEU A 289 2.80 9.66 14.62
N ALA A 290 2.98 8.37 14.38
CA ALA A 290 1.95 7.46 13.89
C ALA A 290 0.69 7.43 14.78
N ALA A 291 0.90 7.49 16.10
CA ALA A 291 -0.16 7.45 17.09
C ALA A 291 -0.90 8.79 17.28
N ARG A 292 -0.38 9.91 16.73
CA ARG A 292 -1.03 11.23 16.84
C ARG A 292 -2.41 11.23 16.22
N ARG A 293 -3.35 11.89 16.90
CA ARG A 293 -4.74 11.94 16.48
C ARG A 293 -5.01 13.11 15.54
N VAL A 294 -5.72 12.81 14.47
CA VAL A 294 -6.14 13.76 13.44
C VAL A 294 -7.66 13.80 13.38
N SER A 295 -8.23 14.99 13.27
CA SER A 295 -9.64 15.20 12.97
C SER A 295 -9.73 16.29 11.91
N GLY A 296 -10.56 16.07 10.90
CA GLY A 296 -10.75 17.02 9.81
C GLY A 296 -11.36 16.37 8.57
N SER A 297 -11.69 17.21 7.61
CA SER A 297 -12.18 16.82 6.29
C SER A 297 -11.15 17.28 5.25
N PHE A 298 -10.68 16.37 4.42
CA PHE A 298 -9.59 16.62 3.48
C PHE A 298 -10.00 16.21 2.07
N PRO A 299 -9.64 16.98 1.02
CA PRO A 299 -9.90 16.58 -0.36
C PRO A 299 -8.98 15.43 -0.75
N SER A 300 -9.53 14.38 -1.35
CA SER A 300 -8.75 13.21 -1.78
C SER A 300 -7.90 13.46 -3.04
N LYS A 301 -8.21 14.51 -3.82
CA LYS A 301 -7.57 14.82 -5.10
C LYS A 301 -6.11 15.30 -4.98
N ASP A 302 -5.74 15.88 -3.84
CA ASP A 302 -4.38 16.40 -3.62
C ASP A 302 -3.81 15.89 -2.29
N PRO A 303 -3.35 14.63 -2.25
CA PRO A 303 -2.79 14.04 -1.04
C PRO A 303 -1.53 14.76 -0.55
N LEU A 304 -0.77 15.42 -1.45
CA LEU A 304 0.42 16.17 -1.07
C LEU A 304 0.08 17.46 -0.31
N ALA A 305 -0.94 18.19 -0.76
CA ALA A 305 -1.42 19.37 -0.04
C ALA A 305 -1.98 18.99 1.35
N VAL A 306 -2.66 17.85 1.46
CA VAL A 306 -3.14 17.33 2.76
C VAL A 306 -1.96 17.02 3.68
N LEU A 307 -0.92 16.32 3.20
CA LEU A 307 0.29 16.04 3.99
C LEU A 307 0.99 17.32 4.43
N SER A 308 1.11 18.31 3.54
CA SER A 308 1.72 19.61 3.89
C SER A 308 0.91 20.37 4.95
N SER A 309 -0.41 20.29 4.90
CA SER A 309 -1.29 20.90 5.92
C SER A 309 -1.11 20.19 7.27
N LEU A 310 -1.07 18.86 7.28
CA LEU A 310 -0.82 18.06 8.49
C LEU A 310 0.57 18.30 9.06
N GLN A 311 1.59 18.48 8.21
CA GLN A 311 2.94 18.87 8.61
C GLN A 311 2.94 20.17 9.38
N GLY A 312 2.22 21.20 8.90
CA GLY A 312 2.12 22.50 9.57
C GLY A 312 1.49 22.42 10.97
N VAL A 313 0.60 21.45 11.19
CA VAL A 313 -0.11 21.28 12.47
C VAL A 313 0.65 20.35 13.43
N LEU A 314 1.18 19.24 12.92
CA LEU A 314 1.80 18.18 13.71
C LEU A 314 3.32 18.34 13.86
N GLY A 315 3.96 19.17 13.04
CA GLY A 315 5.38 19.51 13.17
C GLY A 315 6.35 18.37 12.81
N PHE A 316 5.96 17.47 11.89
CA PHE A 316 6.84 16.43 11.39
C PHE A 316 7.64 16.91 10.17
N GLU A 317 8.71 16.19 9.84
CA GLU A 317 9.49 16.44 8.63
C GLU A 317 9.03 15.52 7.50
N GLN A 318 8.94 16.09 6.28
CA GLN A 318 8.59 15.36 5.07
C GLN A 318 9.79 15.38 4.10
N HIS A 319 10.25 14.19 3.70
CA HIS A 319 11.32 14.03 2.71
C HIS A 319 10.76 13.31 1.47
N LYS A 320 10.89 13.95 0.31
CA LYS A 320 10.52 13.33 -0.97
C LYS A 320 11.77 12.76 -1.63
N VAL A 321 11.77 11.46 -1.89
CA VAL A 321 12.89 10.70 -2.46
C VAL A 321 12.45 10.13 -3.81
N LEU A 322 13.33 10.22 -4.83
CA LEU A 322 13.09 9.70 -6.19
C LEU A 322 11.78 10.16 -6.84
N GLY A 323 11.20 11.26 -6.38
CA GLY A 323 9.95 11.80 -6.92
C GLY A 323 8.67 11.05 -6.53
N HIS A 324 8.75 9.81 -6.03
CA HIS A 324 7.60 8.95 -5.76
C HIS A 324 7.53 8.40 -4.32
N LEU A 325 8.62 8.43 -3.56
CA LEU A 325 8.64 8.01 -2.16
C LEU A 325 8.60 9.23 -1.25
N ILE A 326 7.66 9.24 -0.29
CA ILE A 326 7.57 10.27 0.75
C ILE A 326 7.83 9.60 2.08
N ILE A 327 8.78 10.14 2.83
CA ILE A 327 9.13 9.68 4.18
C ILE A 327 8.72 10.76 5.18
N LEU A 328 7.96 10.34 6.20
CA LEU A 328 7.51 11.19 7.31
C LEU A 328 8.23 10.76 8.59
N ARG A 329 8.86 11.71 9.29
CA ARG A 329 9.62 11.48 10.51
C ARG A 329 9.47 12.61 11.55
#